data_983012449cc84a3fa3e082a292c2e15e
#
_entry.id   983012449cc84a3fa3e082a292c2e15e
#
_cell.length_a   1.000
_cell.length_b   1.000
_cell.length_c   1.000
_cell.angle_alpha   90.00
_cell.angle_beta   90.00
_cell.angle_gamma   90.00
#
_symmetry.space_group_name_H-M   'P 1'
#
loop_
_entity.id
_entity.type
_entity.pdbx_description
1 polymer ?
#
loop_
_entity_poly.entity_id
_entity_poly.type
_entity_poly.pdbx_seq_one_letter_code
_entity_poly.pdbx_strand_id
1 'polypeptide(L)'
;MTKYILPILLVIFTYSCKKENLPSDESAILQFSNDTIIFDTIFSSVGSVTKQLIVYNNNDYDITTNVKLGGDSEGNFRINVDGESGNNIQNVTIAANDSMFVFLEVTIDPNNTNTPYLVSDSIIFTTGNKTQDVDLIAYGQDAYFHTANTYGDIINGNDTSRFFYHQLNNCNEVWDNNKPHVIYGYVVIDPNCMLTINAGTNIYLHKNSGIIVGNPFSSASGGTIKVNGTLGNEVTFRGDRLDSWYDSLPGQWDR
;
A
#
# COMPACT_ATOMS: atom_id res chain seq x y z
N MET A 1 41.14 30.32 -51.80
CA MET A 1 41.47 29.48 -50.60
C MET A 1 40.27 29.01 -49.77
N THR A 2 39.02 29.20 -50.20
CA THR A 2 37.80 28.95 -49.41
C THR A 2 37.09 27.60 -49.74
N LYS A 3 37.56 26.84 -50.72
CA LYS A 3 36.90 25.61 -51.20
C LYS A 3 37.26 24.33 -50.44
N TYR A 4 38.22 24.35 -49.52
CA TYR A 4 38.69 23.14 -48.81
C TYR A 4 38.36 23.17 -47.29
N ILE A 5 37.71 24.22 -46.77
CA ILE A 5 37.38 24.36 -45.37
C ILE A 5 36.08 23.59 -45.04
N LEU A 6 35.14 23.50 -45.99
CA LEU A 6 33.84 22.85 -45.81
C LEU A 6 33.91 21.32 -45.60
N PRO A 7 34.76 20.53 -46.30
CA PRO A 7 34.85 19.11 -46.05
C PRO A 7 35.59 18.74 -44.74
N ILE A 8 36.43 19.62 -44.17
CA ILE A 8 37.12 19.37 -42.91
C ILE A 8 36.16 19.54 -41.72
N LEU A 9 35.18 20.42 -41.79
CA LEU A 9 34.18 20.60 -40.74
C LEU A 9 33.18 19.44 -40.64
N LEU A 10 32.96 18.70 -41.73
CA LEU A 10 32.03 17.54 -41.77
C LEU A 10 32.62 16.28 -41.12
N VAL A 11 33.96 16.18 -41.05
CA VAL A 11 34.64 15.00 -40.48
C VAL A 11 34.66 15.00 -38.91
N ILE A 12 34.44 16.17 -38.28
CA ILE A 12 34.49 16.33 -36.84
C ILE A 12 33.20 15.80 -36.13
N PHE A 13 32.09 15.65 -36.87
CA PHE A 13 30.81 15.21 -36.33
C PHE A 13 30.62 13.69 -36.28
N THR A 14 31.54 12.86 -36.74
CA THR A 14 31.41 11.39 -36.73
C THR A 14 32.04 10.69 -35.54
N TYR A 15 32.55 11.43 -34.53
CA TYR A 15 33.15 10.86 -33.32
C TYR A 15 32.24 10.90 -32.11
N SER A 16 30.93 10.82 -32.30
CA SER A 16 30.02 10.73 -31.16
C SER A 16 29.21 9.42 -31.25
N CYS A 17 29.67 8.41 -30.65
CA CYS A 17 29.02 7.28 -30.00
C CYS A 17 29.99 6.10 -29.98
N LYS A 18 30.92 6.15 -29.09
CA LYS A 18 31.58 4.91 -28.64
C LYS A 18 30.58 4.26 -27.69
N LYS A 19 29.90 3.23 -28.14
CA LYS A 19 29.19 2.31 -27.26
C LYS A 19 30.30 1.64 -26.42
N GLU A 20 30.51 2.13 -25.21
CA GLU A 20 31.45 1.49 -24.32
C GLU A 20 30.92 0.07 -24.04
N ASN A 21 31.77 -0.91 -24.33
CA ASN A 21 31.50 -2.27 -23.92
C ASN A 21 31.41 -2.24 -22.38
N LEU A 22 30.25 -2.56 -21.87
CA LEU A 22 30.04 -2.77 -20.43
C LEU A 22 31.12 -3.74 -19.95
N PRO A 23 32.02 -3.36 -19.04
CA PRO A 23 32.86 -4.34 -18.41
C PRO A 23 31.96 -5.35 -17.74
N SER A 24 32.14 -6.62 -17.99
CA SER A 24 31.57 -7.69 -17.15
C SER A 24 32.32 -7.62 -15.82
N ASP A 25 32.08 -6.57 -15.05
CA ASP A 25 32.88 -6.34 -13.86
C ASP A 25 32.29 -7.13 -12.71
N GLU A 26 32.98 -8.22 -12.38
CA GLU A 26 32.71 -9.04 -11.19
C GLU A 26 32.80 -8.21 -9.88
N SER A 27 33.26 -6.96 -9.96
CA SER A 27 33.42 -6.04 -8.83
C SER A 27 32.26 -5.05 -8.64
N ALA A 28 31.35 -4.91 -9.60
CA ALA A 28 30.24 -3.97 -9.53
C ALA A 28 29.35 -4.20 -8.30
N ILE A 29 29.20 -3.18 -7.46
CA ILE A 29 28.36 -3.19 -6.27
C ILE A 29 27.35 -2.06 -6.40
N LEU A 30 26.07 -2.38 -6.23
CA LEU A 30 24.98 -1.41 -6.10
C LEU A 30 24.93 -0.89 -4.67
N GLN A 31 24.46 0.34 -4.50
CA GLN A 31 24.12 0.88 -3.18
C GLN A 31 22.60 1.08 -3.09
N PHE A 32 22.06 0.91 -1.90
CA PHE A 32 20.62 0.99 -1.65
C PHE A 32 20.34 2.13 -0.67
N SER A 33 19.20 2.82 -0.85
CA SER A 33 18.75 3.82 0.12
C SER A 33 18.45 3.21 1.49
N ASN A 34 18.08 1.94 1.52
CA ASN A 34 17.76 1.17 2.72
C ASN A 34 18.19 -0.29 2.49
N ASP A 35 18.67 -0.95 3.51
CA ASP A 35 18.96 -2.39 3.53
C ASP A 35 17.72 -3.23 3.89
N THR A 36 16.71 -2.58 4.46
CA THR A 36 15.44 -3.19 4.85
C THR A 36 14.29 -2.22 4.56
N ILE A 37 13.23 -2.69 3.90
CA ILE A 37 11.97 -1.98 3.71
C ILE A 37 10.94 -2.56 4.65
N ILE A 38 10.53 -1.77 5.63
CA ILE A 38 9.53 -2.17 6.62
C ILE A 38 8.19 -1.54 6.24
N PHE A 39 7.19 -2.37 5.99
CA PHE A 39 5.80 -1.97 5.94
C PHE A 39 5.25 -2.04 7.36
N ASP A 40 4.50 -1.02 7.76
CA ASP A 40 3.79 -1.06 9.02
C ASP A 40 2.71 -2.15 9.01
N THR A 41 1.97 -2.30 10.10
CA THR A 41 0.87 -3.26 10.15
C THR A 41 -0.18 -2.93 9.08
N ILE A 42 -0.56 -3.93 8.30
CA ILE A 42 -1.49 -3.81 7.18
C ILE A 42 -2.65 -4.75 7.43
N PHE A 43 -3.88 -4.25 7.25
CA PHE A 43 -5.04 -5.13 7.31
C PHE A 43 -5.00 -6.13 6.17
N SER A 44 -5.22 -7.41 6.49
CA SER A 44 -5.26 -8.48 5.49
C SER A 44 -6.30 -8.19 4.41
N SER A 45 -6.02 -8.63 3.19
CA SER A 45 -6.83 -8.36 1.98
C SER A 45 -6.87 -6.89 1.54
N VAL A 46 -6.11 -6.00 2.19
CA VAL A 46 -5.95 -4.60 1.80
C VAL A 46 -4.52 -4.37 1.33
N GLY A 47 -4.35 -3.72 0.20
CA GLY A 47 -3.02 -3.36 -0.29
C GLY A 47 -2.38 -2.28 0.60
N SER A 48 -1.08 -2.36 0.78
CA SER A 48 -0.30 -1.32 1.46
C SER A 48 -0.25 -0.02 0.65
N VAL A 49 0.25 1.04 1.27
CA VAL A 49 0.81 2.17 0.53
C VAL A 49 2.06 1.70 -0.20
N THR A 50 2.31 2.29 -1.38
CA THR A 50 3.53 2.03 -2.15
C THR A 50 4.74 2.57 -1.41
N LYS A 51 5.73 1.73 -1.14
CA LYS A 51 7.05 2.11 -0.65
C LYS A 51 8.02 2.25 -1.81
N GLN A 52 9.11 2.98 -1.60
CA GLN A 52 10.12 3.25 -2.61
C GLN A 52 11.49 2.85 -2.09
N LEU A 53 12.23 2.11 -2.90
CA LEU A 53 13.65 1.84 -2.73
C LEU A 53 14.40 2.56 -3.86
N ILE A 54 15.49 3.26 -3.54
CA ILE A 54 16.39 3.86 -4.53
C ILE A 54 17.64 2.97 -4.61
N VAL A 55 17.98 2.60 -5.83
CA VAL A 55 19.17 1.78 -6.14
C VAL A 55 20.15 2.64 -6.89
N TYR A 56 21.35 2.82 -6.35
CA TYR A 56 22.38 3.70 -6.89
C TYR A 56 23.49 2.89 -7.58
N ASN A 57 23.86 3.35 -8.76
CA ASN A 57 25.11 2.98 -9.42
C ASN A 57 26.14 4.11 -9.24
N ASN A 58 27.01 3.98 -8.27
CA ASN A 58 28.07 4.96 -8.01
C ASN A 58 29.36 4.66 -8.81
N ASN A 59 29.30 3.76 -9.78
CA ASN A 59 30.42 3.49 -10.67
C ASN A 59 30.40 4.44 -11.87
N ASP A 60 31.52 4.62 -12.52
CA ASP A 60 31.68 5.47 -13.71
C ASP A 60 31.33 4.76 -15.03
N TYR A 61 30.68 3.61 -14.95
CA TYR A 61 30.15 2.82 -16.06
C TYR A 61 28.75 2.29 -15.78
N ASP A 62 28.00 1.97 -16.83
CA ASP A 62 26.65 1.42 -16.72
C ASP A 62 26.69 0.01 -16.12
N ILE A 63 25.75 -0.28 -15.22
CA ILE A 63 25.58 -1.60 -14.61
C ILE A 63 24.27 -2.21 -15.09
N THR A 64 24.34 -3.47 -15.55
CA THR A 64 23.14 -4.27 -15.83
C THR A 64 22.94 -5.29 -14.72
N THR A 65 21.76 -5.30 -14.12
CA THR A 65 21.37 -6.21 -13.03
C THR A 65 20.05 -6.90 -13.32
N ASN A 66 19.86 -8.07 -12.74
CA ASN A 66 18.57 -8.74 -12.69
C ASN A 66 17.96 -8.56 -11.31
N VAL A 67 16.67 -8.26 -11.26
CA VAL A 67 15.95 -7.96 -10.02
C VAL A 67 14.80 -8.94 -9.85
N LYS A 68 14.76 -9.64 -8.72
CA LYS A 68 13.67 -10.59 -8.43
C LYS A 68 13.26 -10.56 -6.97
N LEU A 69 12.02 -10.98 -6.68
CA LEU A 69 11.60 -11.33 -5.32
C LEU A 69 12.19 -12.68 -4.90
N GLY A 70 12.51 -12.81 -3.63
CA GLY A 70 13.04 -14.05 -3.03
C GLY A 70 12.05 -15.20 -3.13
N GLY A 71 10.76 -14.92 -2.98
CA GLY A 71 9.68 -15.90 -3.12
C GLY A 71 9.25 -16.54 -1.80
N ASP A 72 9.77 -16.06 -0.66
CA ASP A 72 9.47 -16.61 0.67
C ASP A 72 8.06 -16.23 1.18
N SER A 73 7.45 -15.20 0.59
CA SER A 73 6.16 -14.63 1.00
C SER A 73 4.95 -15.14 0.20
N GLU A 74 5.09 -16.20 -0.59
CA GLU A 74 3.99 -16.77 -1.39
C GLU A 74 3.24 -15.76 -2.29
N GLY A 75 3.94 -14.70 -2.76
CA GLY A 75 3.37 -13.68 -3.65
C GLY A 75 2.68 -12.52 -2.95
N ASN A 76 2.86 -12.36 -1.64
CA ASN A 76 2.32 -11.21 -0.90
C ASN A 76 2.92 -9.87 -1.39
N PHE A 77 4.22 -9.84 -1.72
CA PHE A 77 4.89 -8.64 -2.23
C PHE A 77 4.80 -8.53 -3.75
N ARG A 78 4.77 -7.30 -4.23
CA ARG A 78 4.84 -6.93 -5.64
C ARG A 78 5.87 -5.83 -5.82
N ILE A 79 6.64 -5.90 -6.91
CA ILE A 79 7.62 -4.87 -7.27
C ILE A 79 7.36 -4.31 -8.67
N ASN A 80 7.72 -3.05 -8.83
CA ASN A 80 7.84 -2.37 -10.11
C ASN A 80 9.24 -1.75 -10.17
N VAL A 81 10.04 -2.20 -11.11
CA VAL A 81 11.44 -1.78 -11.28
C VAL A 81 11.53 -0.92 -12.52
N ASP A 82 11.84 0.34 -12.36
CA ASP A 82 11.98 1.34 -13.44
C ASP A 82 10.80 1.33 -14.45
N GLY A 83 9.57 1.16 -13.90
CA GLY A 83 8.33 1.14 -14.69
C GLY A 83 7.89 -0.24 -15.16
N GLU A 84 8.71 -1.28 -15.03
CA GLU A 84 8.34 -2.66 -15.34
C GLU A 84 7.87 -3.41 -14.08
N SER A 85 6.63 -3.95 -14.12
CA SER A 85 6.05 -4.73 -13.03
C SER A 85 6.27 -6.21 -13.24
N GLY A 86 6.69 -6.92 -12.19
CA GLY A 86 6.89 -8.37 -12.24
C GLY A 86 7.65 -8.89 -11.02
N ASN A 87 7.71 -10.21 -10.86
CA ASN A 87 8.46 -10.84 -9.76
C ASN A 87 9.90 -11.17 -10.15
N ASN A 88 10.28 -11.00 -11.43
CA ASN A 88 11.60 -11.29 -11.96
C ASN A 88 11.83 -10.45 -13.23
N ILE A 89 12.53 -9.34 -13.10
CA ILE A 89 12.84 -8.40 -14.16
C ILE A 89 14.31 -8.55 -14.52
N GLN A 90 14.57 -8.77 -15.81
CA GLN A 90 15.90 -9.09 -16.32
C GLN A 90 16.52 -7.91 -17.05
N ASN A 91 17.85 -7.82 -16.99
CA ASN A 91 18.66 -6.87 -17.77
C ASN A 91 18.30 -5.40 -17.53
N VAL A 92 18.01 -5.05 -16.29
CA VAL A 92 17.79 -3.65 -15.90
C VAL A 92 19.13 -2.93 -15.90
N THR A 93 19.22 -1.84 -16.67
CA THR A 93 20.47 -1.06 -16.78
C THR A 93 20.36 0.23 -15.98
N ILE A 94 21.32 0.47 -15.09
CA ILE A 94 21.48 1.71 -14.35
C ILE A 94 22.69 2.43 -14.91
N ALA A 95 22.51 3.63 -15.45
CA ALA A 95 23.59 4.41 -16.05
C ALA A 95 24.69 4.77 -15.03
N ALA A 96 25.87 5.09 -15.52
CA ALA A 96 27.02 5.53 -14.70
C ALA A 96 26.65 6.74 -13.81
N ASN A 97 26.95 6.67 -12.52
CA ASN A 97 26.65 7.71 -11.54
C ASN A 97 25.16 8.11 -11.47
N ASP A 98 24.26 7.17 -11.72
CA ASP A 98 22.82 7.37 -11.72
C ASP A 98 22.11 6.42 -10.73
N SER A 99 20.78 6.52 -10.67
CA SER A 99 19.94 5.69 -9.79
C SER A 99 18.64 5.29 -10.47
N MET A 100 18.06 4.20 -10.01
CA MET A 100 16.73 3.76 -10.40
C MET A 100 15.81 3.65 -9.19
N PHE A 101 14.51 3.67 -9.45
CA PHE A 101 13.48 3.47 -8.44
C PHE A 101 12.89 2.07 -8.53
N VAL A 102 12.74 1.45 -7.37
CA VAL A 102 11.94 0.24 -7.20
C VAL A 102 10.77 0.59 -6.32
N PHE A 103 9.55 0.45 -6.85
CA PHE A 103 8.32 0.62 -6.09
C PHE A 103 7.83 -0.72 -5.59
N LEU A 104 7.36 -0.72 -4.34
CA LEU A 104 6.99 -1.93 -3.62
C LEU A 104 5.60 -1.79 -3.01
N GLU A 105 4.82 -2.85 -3.11
CA GLU A 105 3.53 -2.99 -2.46
C GLU A 105 3.42 -4.38 -1.84
N VAL A 106 2.62 -4.49 -0.78
CA VAL A 106 2.30 -5.78 -0.16
C VAL A 106 0.80 -5.90 0.04
N THR A 107 0.28 -7.08 -0.20
CA THR A 107 -1.09 -7.49 0.15
C THR A 107 -0.99 -8.81 0.88
N ILE A 108 -1.58 -8.91 2.05
CA ILE A 108 -1.42 -10.06 2.95
C ILE A 108 -2.74 -10.82 3.03
N ASP A 109 -2.68 -12.14 2.89
CA ASP A 109 -3.86 -12.98 3.03
C ASP A 109 -4.24 -13.18 4.50
N PRO A 110 -5.55 -13.32 4.82
CA PRO A 110 -6.02 -13.57 6.18
C PRO A 110 -5.50 -14.90 6.74
N ASN A 111 -5.04 -14.89 7.97
CA ASN A 111 -4.64 -16.11 8.70
C ASN A 111 -5.61 -16.52 9.82
N ASN A 112 -6.74 -15.78 9.97
CA ASN A 112 -7.77 -15.99 10.98
C ASN A 112 -7.30 -15.86 12.45
N THR A 113 -6.25 -15.08 12.68
CA THR A 113 -5.79 -14.73 14.03
C THR A 113 -6.06 -13.26 14.34
N ASN A 114 -6.21 -12.92 15.63
CA ASN A 114 -6.39 -11.52 16.05
C ASN A 114 -5.07 -10.78 16.28
N THR A 115 -3.95 -11.49 16.32
CA THR A 115 -2.64 -10.88 16.54
C THR A 115 -1.95 -10.61 15.22
N PRO A 116 -1.24 -9.47 15.08
CA PRO A 116 -0.40 -9.25 13.93
C PRO A 116 0.60 -10.39 13.72
N TYR A 117 0.80 -10.78 12.48
CA TYR A 117 1.75 -11.80 12.09
C TYR A 117 2.75 -11.28 11.06
N LEU A 118 3.97 -11.79 11.15
CA LEU A 118 5.09 -11.37 10.33
C LEU A 118 5.02 -12.02 8.94
N VAL A 119 5.18 -11.20 7.92
CA VAL A 119 5.40 -11.63 6.54
C VAL A 119 6.73 -11.03 6.08
N SER A 120 7.64 -11.85 5.60
CA SER A 120 8.96 -11.41 5.13
C SER A 120 9.28 -11.97 3.77
N ASP A 121 10.08 -11.24 3.01
CA ASP A 121 10.64 -11.62 1.72
C ASP A 121 11.91 -10.81 1.50
N SER A 122 12.52 -10.89 0.32
CA SER A 122 13.65 -10.06 -0.09
C SER A 122 13.56 -9.66 -1.55
N ILE A 123 14.17 -8.54 -1.91
CA ILE A 123 14.49 -8.21 -3.30
C ILE A 123 15.93 -8.58 -3.55
N ILE A 124 16.15 -9.44 -4.52
CA ILE A 124 17.46 -9.96 -4.89
C ILE A 124 17.93 -9.28 -6.17
N PHE A 125 19.08 -8.64 -6.11
CA PHE A 125 19.78 -8.01 -7.22
C PHE A 125 20.96 -8.89 -7.63
N THR A 126 21.01 -9.32 -8.88
CA THR A 126 22.11 -10.14 -9.41
C THR A 126 22.84 -9.39 -10.52
N THR A 127 24.06 -8.96 -10.22
CA THR A 127 24.94 -8.23 -11.14
C THR A 127 26.18 -9.09 -11.43
N GLY A 128 26.27 -9.60 -12.65
CA GLY A 128 27.31 -10.58 -12.99
C GLY A 128 27.27 -11.79 -12.05
N ASN A 129 28.34 -12.02 -11.31
CA ASN A 129 28.46 -13.13 -10.34
C ASN A 129 28.09 -12.71 -8.90
N LYS A 130 27.69 -11.46 -8.67
CA LYS A 130 27.35 -10.94 -7.33
C LYS A 130 25.86 -10.91 -7.11
N THR A 131 25.47 -11.26 -5.91
CA THR A 131 24.12 -11.14 -5.42
C THR A 131 24.09 -10.23 -4.19
N GLN A 132 23.18 -9.28 -4.19
CA GLN A 132 22.87 -8.39 -3.08
C GLN A 132 21.37 -8.46 -2.85
N ASP A 133 20.95 -8.25 -1.63
CA ASP A 133 19.52 -8.28 -1.27
C ASP A 133 19.12 -7.10 -0.41
N VAL A 134 17.83 -6.81 -0.40
CA VAL A 134 17.16 -5.86 0.48
C VAL A 134 16.00 -6.60 1.12
N ASP A 135 15.97 -6.63 2.44
CA ASP A 135 14.91 -7.30 3.19
C ASP A 135 13.57 -6.57 3.09
N LEU A 136 12.49 -7.34 2.98
CA LEU A 136 11.11 -6.86 3.01
C LEU A 136 10.42 -7.43 4.24
N ILE A 137 9.85 -6.55 5.06
CA ILE A 137 9.15 -6.92 6.29
C ILE A 137 7.78 -6.25 6.32
N ALA A 138 6.73 -7.01 6.58
CA ALA A 138 5.37 -6.52 6.79
C ALA A 138 4.70 -7.28 7.93
N TYR A 139 3.73 -6.63 8.58
CA TYR A 139 2.87 -7.26 9.59
C TYR A 139 1.44 -7.28 9.08
N GLY A 140 0.82 -8.47 9.00
CA GLY A 140 -0.58 -8.65 8.65
C GLY A 140 -1.47 -8.59 9.88
N GLN A 141 -2.63 -7.96 9.79
CA GLN A 141 -3.66 -7.93 10.82
C GLN A 141 -5.00 -8.28 10.22
N ASP A 142 -5.62 -9.36 10.68
CA ASP A 142 -6.97 -9.71 10.28
C ASP A 142 -8.00 -8.74 10.87
N ALA A 143 -9.09 -8.53 10.14
CA ALA A 143 -10.17 -7.63 10.55
C ALA A 143 -11.54 -8.10 10.05
N TYR A 144 -12.61 -7.56 10.65
CA TYR A 144 -13.97 -7.60 10.10
C TYR A 144 -14.18 -6.36 9.26
N PHE A 145 -14.38 -6.55 7.94
CA PHE A 145 -14.57 -5.44 7.01
C PHE A 145 -16.07 -5.14 6.82
N HIS A 146 -16.42 -3.88 7.03
CA HIS A 146 -17.74 -3.33 6.82
C HIS A 146 -17.72 -2.46 5.55
N THR A 147 -17.99 -3.10 4.40
CA THR A 147 -18.13 -2.44 3.10
C THR A 147 -19.60 -2.30 2.73
N ALA A 148 -19.92 -1.39 1.82
CA ALA A 148 -21.30 -1.20 1.39
C ALA A 148 -21.93 -2.51 0.88
N ASN A 149 -23.08 -2.88 1.44
CA ASN A 149 -23.88 -4.04 1.06
C ASN A 149 -25.26 -3.66 0.50
N THR A 150 -25.59 -2.35 0.54
CA THR A 150 -26.85 -1.80 0.03
C THR A 150 -26.67 -0.34 -0.41
N TYR A 151 -27.75 0.29 -0.86
CA TYR A 151 -27.77 1.70 -1.23
C TYR A 151 -29.12 2.34 -0.96
N GLY A 152 -29.13 3.68 -0.84
CA GLY A 152 -30.34 4.51 -0.86
C GLY A 152 -30.25 5.55 -1.97
N ASP A 153 -31.38 5.93 -2.53
CA ASP A 153 -31.44 6.92 -3.59
C ASP A 153 -31.64 8.33 -3.00
N ILE A 154 -30.76 9.26 -3.39
CA ILE A 154 -30.87 10.70 -3.09
C ILE A 154 -31.48 11.37 -4.31
N ILE A 155 -32.69 11.90 -4.16
CA ILE A 155 -33.44 12.57 -5.23
C ILE A 155 -33.33 14.08 -5.04
N ASN A 156 -32.65 14.75 -5.98
CA ASN A 156 -32.53 16.22 -6.03
C ASN A 156 -33.20 16.76 -7.30
N GLY A 157 -34.49 17.06 -7.21
CA GLY A 157 -35.29 17.49 -8.37
C GLY A 157 -35.42 16.35 -9.40
N ASN A 158 -34.82 16.51 -10.59
CA ASN A 158 -34.82 15.50 -11.64
C ASN A 158 -33.60 14.57 -11.60
N ASP A 159 -32.62 14.84 -10.72
CA ASP A 159 -31.41 14.07 -10.60
C ASP A 159 -31.52 13.05 -9.46
N THR A 160 -31.12 11.81 -9.75
CA THR A 160 -31.04 10.74 -8.75
C THR A 160 -29.59 10.28 -8.64
N SER A 161 -29.05 10.33 -7.41
CA SER A 161 -27.74 9.78 -7.08
C SER A 161 -27.88 8.67 -6.03
N ARG A 162 -26.94 7.72 -6.03
CA ARG A 162 -26.93 6.62 -5.07
C ARG A 162 -25.95 6.87 -3.96
N PHE A 163 -26.40 6.61 -2.73
CA PHE A 163 -25.56 6.57 -1.55
C PHE A 163 -25.40 5.12 -1.11
N PHE A 164 -24.20 4.58 -1.28
CA PHE A 164 -23.87 3.21 -0.90
C PHE A 164 -23.45 3.16 0.56
N TYR A 165 -24.00 2.21 1.33
CA TYR A 165 -23.68 2.04 2.74
C TYR A 165 -23.75 0.58 3.19
N HIS A 166 -23.14 0.28 4.33
CA HIS A 166 -23.26 -0.99 5.03
C HIS A 166 -24.45 -0.93 5.98
N GLN A 167 -25.47 -1.72 5.71
CA GLN A 167 -26.57 -1.96 6.64
C GLN A 167 -26.16 -3.11 7.56
N LEU A 168 -26.47 -3.01 8.86
CA LEU A 168 -26.18 -4.08 9.80
C LEU A 168 -26.83 -5.41 9.35
N ASN A 169 -26.12 -6.51 9.47
CA ASN A 169 -26.61 -7.82 9.08
C ASN A 169 -27.78 -8.30 9.97
N ASN A 170 -27.79 -7.84 11.22
CA ASN A 170 -28.84 -8.11 12.19
C ASN A 170 -29.24 -6.82 12.91
N CYS A 171 -30.54 -6.66 13.21
CA CYS A 171 -31.06 -5.46 13.84
C CYS A 171 -30.48 -5.20 15.25
N ASN A 172 -29.98 -6.24 15.92
CA ASN A 172 -29.24 -6.14 17.20
C ASN A 172 -27.86 -6.79 17.03
N GLU A 173 -26.97 -6.08 16.34
CA GLU A 173 -25.62 -6.56 16.06
C GLU A 173 -24.69 -6.23 17.21
N VAL A 174 -23.74 -7.12 17.47
CA VAL A 174 -22.72 -6.96 18.50
C VAL A 174 -21.33 -7.03 17.86
N TRP A 175 -20.55 -5.98 18.04
CA TRP A 175 -19.14 -5.98 17.68
C TRP A 175 -18.31 -6.28 18.92
N ASP A 176 -17.45 -7.27 18.80
CA ASP A 176 -16.58 -7.73 19.88
C ASP A 176 -15.10 -7.41 19.57
N ASN A 177 -14.22 -7.76 20.50
CA ASN A 177 -12.79 -7.51 20.38
C ASN A 177 -11.99 -8.70 19.81
N ASN A 178 -12.65 -9.70 19.20
CA ASN A 178 -11.97 -10.86 18.63
C ASN A 178 -11.08 -10.49 17.45
N LYS A 179 -11.52 -9.52 16.63
CA LYS A 179 -10.76 -8.88 15.56
C LYS A 179 -11.13 -7.41 15.48
N PRO A 180 -10.25 -6.55 14.98
CA PRO A 180 -10.62 -5.16 14.66
C PRO A 180 -11.77 -5.10 13.67
N HIS A 181 -12.57 -4.06 13.75
CA HIS A 181 -13.59 -3.71 12.77
C HIS A 181 -13.10 -2.57 11.90
N VAL A 182 -13.10 -2.75 10.57
CA VAL A 182 -12.64 -1.74 9.60
C VAL A 182 -13.81 -1.30 8.74
N ILE A 183 -14.08 0.00 8.71
CA ILE A 183 -15.21 0.59 8.00
C ILE A 183 -14.72 1.28 6.73
N TYR A 184 -15.22 0.84 5.56
CA TYR A 184 -15.07 1.50 4.27
C TYR A 184 -16.41 2.07 3.81
N GLY A 185 -16.54 3.40 3.87
CA GLY A 185 -17.80 4.10 3.64
C GLY A 185 -18.61 4.23 4.94
N TYR A 186 -19.91 4.14 4.87
CA TYR A 186 -20.77 4.38 6.01
C TYR A 186 -21.46 3.11 6.50
N VAL A 187 -21.42 2.89 7.81
CA VAL A 187 -22.30 1.93 8.49
C VAL A 187 -23.55 2.65 8.94
N VAL A 188 -24.73 2.16 8.56
CA VAL A 188 -26.01 2.75 8.92
C VAL A 188 -26.74 1.81 9.89
N ILE A 189 -27.15 2.37 11.03
CA ILE A 189 -27.94 1.68 12.03
C ILE A 189 -29.41 2.09 11.82
N ASP A 190 -30.23 1.15 11.34
CA ASP A 190 -31.62 1.41 11.03
C ASP A 190 -32.47 1.81 12.25
N PRO A 191 -33.62 2.45 12.02
CA PRO A 191 -34.61 2.70 13.09
C PRO A 191 -35.00 1.42 13.83
N ASN A 192 -35.10 1.52 15.15
CA ASN A 192 -35.36 0.43 16.08
C ASN A 192 -34.30 -0.67 16.15
N CYS A 193 -33.16 -0.51 15.45
CA CYS A 193 -32.02 -1.40 15.53
C CYS A 193 -30.94 -0.84 16.47
N MET A 194 -30.09 -1.73 16.97
CA MET A 194 -29.04 -1.40 17.91
C MET A 194 -27.70 -2.05 17.54
N LEU A 195 -26.66 -1.24 17.46
CA LEU A 195 -25.28 -1.72 17.42
C LEU A 195 -24.70 -1.65 18.84
N THR A 196 -24.29 -2.77 19.38
CA THR A 196 -23.57 -2.85 20.64
C THR A 196 -22.09 -3.09 20.38
N ILE A 197 -21.22 -2.25 20.93
CA ILE A 197 -19.77 -2.36 20.81
C ILE A 197 -19.21 -2.72 22.20
N ASN A 198 -18.60 -3.89 22.30
CA ASN A 198 -18.10 -4.41 23.58
C ASN A 198 -16.75 -3.78 23.96
N ALA A 199 -16.39 -3.92 25.23
CA ALA A 199 -15.13 -3.42 25.76
C ALA A 199 -13.90 -3.99 25.00
N GLY A 200 -12.90 -3.16 24.78
CA GLY A 200 -11.65 -3.51 24.09
C GLY A 200 -11.75 -3.61 22.57
N THR A 201 -12.92 -3.31 21.97
CA THR A 201 -13.09 -3.34 20.54
C THR A 201 -12.34 -2.17 19.87
N ASN A 202 -11.57 -2.47 18.83
CA ASN A 202 -10.89 -1.48 18.00
C ASN A 202 -11.66 -1.29 16.70
N ILE A 203 -12.01 -0.04 16.39
CA ILE A 203 -12.74 0.36 15.19
C ILE A 203 -11.86 1.30 14.38
N TYR A 204 -11.61 0.93 13.15
CA TYR A 204 -10.81 1.69 12.20
C TYR A 204 -11.71 2.21 11.08
N LEU A 205 -11.57 3.49 10.77
CA LEU A 205 -12.38 4.15 9.76
C LEU A 205 -11.48 4.63 8.63
N HIS A 206 -11.83 4.21 7.42
CA HIS A 206 -11.18 4.70 6.22
C HIS A 206 -11.54 6.17 5.97
N LYS A 207 -10.79 6.84 5.10
CA LYS A 207 -11.10 8.22 4.68
C LYS A 207 -12.53 8.31 4.14
N ASN A 208 -13.27 9.33 4.54
CA ASN A 208 -14.69 9.54 4.21
C ASN A 208 -15.61 8.40 4.67
N SER A 209 -15.27 7.78 5.79
CA SER A 209 -16.07 6.72 6.41
C SER A 209 -16.65 7.19 7.73
N GLY A 210 -17.69 6.52 8.21
CA GLY A 210 -18.34 6.87 9.45
C GLY A 210 -19.47 5.93 9.85
N ILE A 211 -20.14 6.26 10.98
CA ILE A 211 -21.31 5.55 11.48
C ILE A 211 -22.49 6.51 11.54
N ILE A 212 -23.60 6.18 10.89
CA ILE A 212 -24.83 6.96 10.86
C ILE A 212 -25.87 6.22 11.72
N VAL A 213 -26.34 6.87 12.78
CA VAL A 213 -27.39 6.33 13.65
C VAL A 213 -28.74 6.86 13.18
N GLY A 214 -29.59 5.98 12.69
CA GLY A 214 -30.82 6.30 11.96
C GLY A 214 -30.61 6.30 10.45
N ASN A 215 -31.46 5.57 9.73
CA ASN A 215 -31.35 5.47 8.28
C ASN A 215 -31.92 6.73 7.60
N PRO A 216 -31.12 7.54 6.89
CA PRO A 216 -31.58 8.77 6.24
C PRO A 216 -32.58 8.53 5.10
N PHE A 217 -32.71 7.27 4.63
CA PHE A 217 -33.64 6.87 3.58
C PHE A 217 -34.93 6.24 4.13
N SER A 218 -35.06 6.15 5.45
CA SER A 218 -36.26 5.66 6.13
C SER A 218 -37.11 6.80 6.63
N SER A 219 -38.45 6.66 6.56
CA SER A 219 -39.40 7.59 7.19
C SER A 219 -39.47 7.43 8.71
N ALA A 220 -38.99 6.32 9.25
CA ALA A 220 -38.90 6.09 10.67
C ALA A 220 -37.63 6.76 11.23
N SER A 221 -37.70 7.29 12.44
CA SER A 221 -36.55 7.88 13.13
C SER A 221 -35.98 6.94 14.19
N GLY A 222 -34.73 7.17 14.56
CA GLY A 222 -34.07 6.46 15.64
C GLY A 222 -33.14 5.37 15.12
N GLY A 223 -32.51 4.74 16.04
CA GLY A 223 -31.42 3.77 15.95
C GLY A 223 -30.64 3.92 17.25
N THR A 224 -29.88 2.95 17.65
CA THR A 224 -29.12 3.01 18.88
C THR A 224 -27.72 2.50 18.66
N ILE A 225 -26.72 3.26 19.10
CA ILE A 225 -25.36 2.77 19.29
C ILE A 225 -25.06 2.70 20.79
N LYS A 226 -24.56 1.57 21.27
CA LYS A 226 -24.18 1.35 22.65
C LYS A 226 -22.72 0.97 22.72
N VAL A 227 -21.90 1.80 23.36
CA VAL A 227 -20.46 1.57 23.51
C VAL A 227 -20.16 1.23 24.97
N ASN A 228 -19.66 0.01 25.20
CA ASN A 228 -19.48 -0.58 26.54
C ASN A 228 -18.00 -0.62 26.96
N GLY A 229 -17.19 0.38 26.62
CA GLY A 229 -15.79 0.45 27.08
C GLY A 229 -15.70 0.51 28.60
N THR A 230 -14.61 -0.04 29.14
CA THR A 230 -14.28 0.01 30.56
C THR A 230 -12.85 0.49 30.74
N LEU A 231 -12.48 0.93 31.96
CA LEU A 231 -11.11 1.34 32.27
C LEU A 231 -10.12 0.20 31.98
N GLY A 232 -9.15 0.44 31.09
CA GLY A 232 -8.16 -0.53 30.64
C GLY A 232 -8.66 -1.49 29.54
N ASN A 233 -9.92 -1.36 29.13
CA ASN A 233 -10.51 -2.02 27.96
C ASN A 233 -11.44 -1.05 27.23
N GLU A 234 -10.90 0.09 26.85
CA GLU A 234 -11.62 1.11 26.13
C GLU A 234 -12.00 0.63 24.72
N VAL A 235 -13.10 1.14 24.20
CA VAL A 235 -13.40 1.05 22.78
C VAL A 235 -12.68 2.19 22.08
N THR A 236 -11.90 1.87 21.04
CA THR A 236 -11.15 2.87 20.30
C THR A 236 -11.71 3.07 18.91
N PHE A 237 -11.78 4.35 18.49
CA PHE A 237 -12.11 4.75 17.12
C PHE A 237 -10.93 5.54 16.56
N ARG A 238 -10.39 5.11 15.43
CA ARG A 238 -9.25 5.76 14.80
C ARG A 238 -9.23 5.55 13.29
N GLY A 239 -8.37 6.26 12.58
CA GLY A 239 -8.13 6.02 11.15
C GLY A 239 -7.54 4.64 10.89
N ASP A 240 -7.76 4.13 9.71
CA ASP A 240 -7.28 2.80 9.27
C ASP A 240 -5.79 2.79 8.86
N ARG A 241 -5.13 3.95 8.89
CA ARG A 241 -3.67 4.06 8.73
C ARG A 241 -3.02 3.72 10.06
N LEU A 242 -2.29 2.59 10.09
CA LEU A 242 -1.68 2.07 11.32
C LEU A 242 -0.26 2.61 11.58
N ASP A 243 0.29 3.38 10.65
CA ASP A 243 1.56 4.09 10.83
C ASP A 243 1.46 5.07 12.01
N SER A 244 2.43 5.06 12.91
CA SER A 244 2.44 5.91 14.13
C SER A 244 2.33 7.42 13.83
N TRP A 245 2.76 7.85 12.64
CA TRP A 245 2.59 9.23 12.17
C TRP A 245 1.12 9.68 12.16
N TYR A 246 0.19 8.76 11.85
CA TYR A 246 -1.23 9.06 11.75
C TYR A 246 -1.96 9.08 13.10
N ASP A 247 -1.35 8.55 14.17
CA ASP A 247 -2.01 8.44 15.49
C ASP A 247 -2.51 9.79 16.04
N SER A 248 -1.84 10.90 15.70
CA SER A 248 -2.17 12.23 16.19
C SER A 248 -2.81 13.14 15.14
N LEU A 249 -3.02 12.68 13.91
CA LEU A 249 -3.58 13.51 12.85
C LEU A 249 -5.11 13.52 12.93
N PRO A 250 -5.75 14.71 13.02
CA PRO A 250 -7.21 14.84 12.99
C PRO A 250 -7.76 14.69 11.56
N GLY A 251 -9.07 14.43 11.44
CA GLY A 251 -9.77 14.45 10.15
C GLY A 251 -9.49 13.26 9.25
N GLN A 252 -9.11 12.11 9.81
CA GLN A 252 -8.84 10.91 9.04
C GLN A 252 -10.12 10.22 8.54
N TRP A 253 -11.25 10.44 9.20
CA TRP A 253 -12.58 9.94 8.82
C TRP A 253 -13.63 11.05 8.94
N ASP A 254 -14.86 10.83 8.50
CA ASP A 254 -15.90 11.85 8.45
C ASP A 254 -16.70 11.94 9.78
N ARG A 255 -17.41 10.87 10.18
CA ARG A 255 -18.29 10.87 11.36
C ARG A 255 -18.62 9.47 11.87
#